data_2ea0491a3e5471b712b4cb936fc2b518
#
_entry.id   2ea0491a3e5471b712b4cb936fc2b518
#
_cell.length_a   1.000
_cell.length_b   1.000
_cell.length_c   1.000
_cell.angle_alpha   90.00
_cell.angle_beta   90.00
_cell.angle_gamma   90.00
#
_symmetry.space_group_name_H-M   'P 1'
#
loop_
_entity.id
_entity.type
_entity.pdbx_description
1 polymer ?
#
loop_
_entity_poly.entity_id
_entity_poly.type
_entity_poly.pdbx_seq_one_letter_code
_entity_poly.pdbx_strand_id
1 'polypeptide(L)'
;EIYKGMKLIDEELGGTTPLDIILTFNSSDELFISIDDEEEFIDDSEFEDEFLDEDIFSSDSSDIWFTEDKIEMISIVHRYLESKNEVGKVQSIISLIELADLINKVPLNTFELSVLYNEIPETYKQDLIYPYLVIDENMAKITARIKDSEDINRKNIINDIKNFIENNRNSTLEDYRVNGLLVLYNNMLDSLFESQIKSLGFVVILIFLMFLILFQSIKLSILAIIPNIFASSFILGIIGFLSIPLDI
;
A
#
# COMPACT_ATOMS: atom_id res chain seq x y z
N GLU A 1 3.11 -1.27 32.96
CA GLU A 1 3.57 0.08 32.59
C GLU A 1 3.82 0.20 31.09
N ILE A 2 4.47 -0.76 30.44
CA ILE A 2 4.76 -0.76 28.97
C ILE A 2 3.45 -0.69 28.17
N TYR A 3 2.47 -1.51 28.48
CA TYR A 3 1.17 -1.52 27.78
C TYR A 3 0.45 -0.16 27.86
N LYS A 4 0.46 0.48 29.04
CA LYS A 4 -0.14 1.83 29.19
C LYS A 4 0.59 2.89 28.38
N GLY A 5 1.93 2.79 28.30
CA GLY A 5 2.74 3.67 27.46
C GLY A 5 2.47 3.48 25.97
N MET A 6 2.37 2.23 25.50
CA MET A 6 2.03 1.92 24.10
C MET A 6 0.62 2.40 23.73
N LYS A 7 -0.36 2.21 24.63
CA LYS A 7 -1.72 2.68 24.41
C LYS A 7 -1.79 4.21 24.33
N LEU A 8 -1.05 4.93 25.18
CA LEU A 8 -0.98 6.38 25.12
C LEU A 8 -0.33 6.85 23.81
N ILE A 9 0.74 6.17 23.37
CA ILE A 9 1.39 6.46 22.09
C ILE A 9 0.43 6.22 20.93
N ASP A 10 -0.35 5.15 20.97
CA ASP A 10 -1.33 4.82 19.93
C ASP A 10 -2.45 5.86 19.84
N GLU A 11 -2.97 6.30 20.99
CA GLU A 11 -4.05 7.29 21.06
C GLU A 11 -3.57 8.71 20.70
N GLU A 12 -2.43 9.14 21.22
CA GLU A 12 -1.95 10.54 21.10
C GLU A 12 -1.10 10.79 19.84
N LEU A 13 -0.34 9.79 19.38
CA LEU A 13 0.52 9.92 18.19
C LEU A 13 -0.11 9.36 16.91
N GLY A 14 -1.39 8.97 16.98
CA GLY A 14 -2.16 8.58 15.80
C GLY A 14 -1.88 7.18 15.27
N GLY A 15 -1.45 6.26 16.13
CA GLY A 15 -1.24 4.86 15.80
C GLY A 15 0.20 4.39 15.92
N THR A 16 0.35 3.10 16.12
CA THR A 16 1.66 2.44 16.29
C THR A 16 2.00 1.51 15.13
N THR A 17 1.02 1.08 14.35
CA THR A 17 1.22 0.08 13.30
C THR A 17 1.47 0.75 11.95
N PRO A 18 2.67 0.58 11.34
CA PRO A 18 2.99 1.19 10.06
C PRO A 18 2.28 0.49 8.90
N LEU A 19 1.78 1.31 7.98
CA LEU A 19 1.24 0.92 6.69
C LEU A 19 1.96 1.71 5.61
N ASP A 20 2.48 1.03 4.60
CA ASP A 20 3.16 1.64 3.46
C ASP A 20 2.38 1.37 2.18
N ILE A 21 2.15 2.41 1.40
CA ILE A 21 1.56 2.32 0.06
C ILE A 21 2.63 2.76 -0.93
N ILE A 22 2.96 1.88 -1.86
CA ILE A 22 3.91 2.13 -2.94
C ILE A 22 3.09 2.29 -4.21
N LEU A 23 3.26 3.40 -4.88
CA LEU A 23 2.68 3.71 -6.19
C LEU A 23 3.79 3.64 -7.21
N THR A 24 3.63 2.84 -8.26
CA THR A 24 4.55 2.72 -9.38
C THR A 24 3.91 3.38 -10.59
N PHE A 25 4.62 4.27 -11.25
CA PHE A 25 4.13 5.04 -12.38
C PHE A 25 4.78 4.59 -13.68
N ASN A 26 4.07 4.73 -14.78
CA ASN A 26 4.59 4.47 -16.12
C ASN A 26 5.79 5.38 -16.42
N SER A 27 6.76 4.85 -17.16
CA SER A 27 7.87 5.65 -17.69
C SER A 27 7.33 6.66 -18.70
N SER A 28 7.82 7.89 -18.65
CA SER A 28 7.40 8.96 -19.56
C SER A 28 7.70 8.65 -21.03
N ASP A 29 8.60 7.72 -21.30
CA ASP A 29 9.00 7.29 -22.64
C ASP A 29 7.86 6.56 -23.41
N GLU A 30 6.91 5.94 -22.73
CA GLU A 30 5.78 5.24 -23.38
C GLU A 30 4.68 6.22 -23.85
N LEU A 31 4.62 7.42 -23.28
CA LEU A 31 3.61 8.44 -23.65
C LEU A 31 4.00 9.20 -24.96
N PHE A 32 5.27 9.20 -25.35
CA PHE A 32 5.73 9.86 -26.57
C PHE A 32 5.59 8.99 -27.84
N ILE A 33 5.37 7.67 -27.70
CA ILE A 33 5.27 6.76 -28.86
C ILE A 33 3.87 6.75 -29.50
N SER A 34 2.88 7.37 -28.88
CA SER A 34 1.49 7.36 -29.38
C SER A 34 1.07 8.62 -30.16
N ILE A 35 2.00 9.51 -30.56
CA ILE A 35 1.69 10.73 -31.34
C ILE A 35 2.27 10.69 -32.76
N ASP A 36 2.90 9.61 -33.19
CA ASP A 36 3.37 9.48 -34.59
C ASP A 36 2.49 8.50 -35.36
N ASP A 37 1.37 8.99 -35.91
CA ASP A 37 0.79 8.50 -37.18
C ASP A 37 -0.25 9.54 -37.70
N GLU A 38 0.17 10.77 -37.99
CA GLU A 38 -0.43 11.57 -39.07
C GLU A 38 0.65 12.45 -39.70
N GLU A 39 1.21 11.93 -40.80
CA GLU A 39 2.02 12.72 -41.70
C GLU A 39 1.20 13.85 -42.32
N GLU A 40 1.48 15.07 -41.94
CA GLU A 40 1.16 16.22 -42.80
C GLU A 40 2.46 16.97 -43.12
N PHE A 41 2.89 16.80 -44.38
CA PHE A 41 3.97 17.51 -45.02
C PHE A 41 3.73 19.02 -44.94
N ILE A 42 4.58 19.77 -44.29
CA ILE A 42 4.70 21.21 -44.47
C ILE A 42 6.13 21.54 -44.96
N ASP A 43 6.09 22.15 -46.10
CA ASP A 43 7.11 22.58 -47.01
C ASP A 43 8.15 23.49 -46.36
N ASP A 44 9.34 23.32 -46.89
CA ASP A 44 10.60 24.04 -46.72
C ASP A 44 10.47 25.56 -46.79
N SER A 45 10.83 26.29 -45.74
CA SER A 45 11.48 27.61 -45.89
C SER A 45 12.18 28.09 -44.62
N GLU A 46 13.49 28.12 -44.67
CA GLU A 46 14.41 29.10 -44.10
C GLU A 46 14.05 29.66 -42.69
N PHE A 47 14.58 29.05 -41.61
CA PHE A 47 15.04 29.81 -40.45
C PHE A 47 16.47 29.40 -40.12
N GLU A 48 17.35 30.39 -40.24
CA GLU A 48 18.80 30.32 -40.00
C GLU A 48 19.08 29.87 -38.54
N ASP A 49 20.08 28.99 -38.43
CA ASP A 49 20.85 28.63 -37.26
C ASP A 49 21.33 29.87 -36.49
N GLU A 50 20.76 30.09 -35.30
CA GLU A 50 21.50 30.72 -34.20
C GLU A 50 20.76 30.46 -32.88
N PHE A 51 21.45 29.89 -31.91
CA PHE A 51 21.03 29.54 -30.55
C PHE A 51 20.41 28.13 -30.32
N LEU A 52 21.18 27.11 -30.64
CA LEU A 52 21.09 25.86 -29.87
C LEU A 52 22.42 25.61 -29.18
N ASP A 53 22.61 26.18 -28.00
CA ASP A 53 23.58 25.68 -27.05
C ASP A 53 23.13 24.25 -26.67
N GLU A 54 23.85 23.24 -27.15
CA GLU A 54 23.62 21.80 -26.88
C GLU A 54 23.76 21.43 -25.40
N ASP A 55 24.05 22.38 -24.51
CA ASP A 55 24.22 22.16 -23.06
C ASP A 55 22.96 22.35 -22.24
N ILE A 56 21.81 22.69 -22.85
CA ILE A 56 20.55 22.91 -22.10
C ILE A 56 19.65 21.66 -22.07
N PHE A 57 19.88 20.63 -22.85
CA PHE A 57 19.07 19.41 -22.92
C PHE A 57 19.76 18.15 -22.39
N SER A 58 20.58 18.26 -21.36
CA SER A 58 20.73 17.14 -20.46
C SER A 58 19.54 17.17 -19.49
N SER A 59 18.35 16.79 -19.97
CA SER A 59 17.19 16.58 -19.10
C SER A 59 17.55 15.44 -18.16
N ASP A 60 17.97 15.80 -16.96
CA ASP A 60 18.13 14.86 -15.87
C ASP A 60 16.77 14.15 -15.69
N SER A 61 16.76 12.85 -15.50
CA SER A 61 15.51 12.05 -15.32
C SER A 61 14.56 12.62 -14.25
N SER A 62 15.09 13.47 -13.38
CA SER A 62 14.35 14.23 -12.37
C SER A 62 13.42 15.29 -12.94
N ASP A 63 13.76 15.95 -14.05
CA ASP A 63 12.94 17.02 -14.64
C ASP A 63 11.64 16.48 -15.24
N ILE A 64 11.64 15.22 -15.64
CA ILE A 64 10.49 14.55 -16.25
C ILE A 64 9.62 13.83 -15.19
N TRP A 65 10.16 13.58 -14.00
CA TRP A 65 9.44 12.82 -12.99
C TRP A 65 8.25 13.59 -12.38
N PHE A 66 8.41 14.88 -12.09
CA PHE A 66 7.39 15.71 -11.45
C PHE A 66 6.30 16.14 -12.43
N THR A 67 5.38 15.23 -12.78
CA THR A 67 4.21 15.54 -13.60
C THR A 67 3.00 15.82 -12.74
N GLU A 68 2.05 16.62 -13.24
CA GLU A 68 0.82 16.97 -12.53
C GLU A 68 0.03 15.72 -12.16
N ASP A 69 -0.12 14.78 -13.10
CA ASP A 69 -0.87 13.53 -12.89
C ASP A 69 -0.29 12.65 -11.79
N LYS A 70 1.07 12.57 -11.68
CA LYS A 70 1.73 11.79 -10.62
C LYS A 70 1.52 12.44 -9.26
N ILE A 71 1.73 13.76 -9.18
CA ILE A 71 1.54 14.52 -7.93
C ILE A 71 0.07 14.49 -7.50
N GLU A 72 -0.87 14.66 -8.43
CA GLU A 72 -2.29 14.56 -8.15
C GLU A 72 -2.67 13.19 -7.60
N MET A 73 -2.21 12.10 -8.22
CA MET A 73 -2.50 10.74 -7.76
C MET A 73 -1.96 10.49 -6.35
N ILE A 74 -0.73 10.92 -6.05
CA ILE A 74 -0.15 10.80 -4.71
C ILE A 74 -0.98 11.64 -3.72
N SER A 75 -1.38 12.86 -4.10
CA SER A 75 -2.17 13.77 -3.28
C SER A 75 -3.56 13.21 -2.95
N ILE A 76 -4.24 12.62 -3.93
CA ILE A 76 -5.56 11.98 -3.74
C ILE A 76 -5.47 10.87 -2.70
N VAL A 77 -4.48 9.98 -2.83
CA VAL A 77 -4.28 8.87 -1.89
C VAL A 77 -3.86 9.39 -0.50
N HIS A 78 -2.97 10.37 -0.44
CA HIS A 78 -2.53 11.00 0.80
C HIS A 78 -3.70 11.59 1.58
N ARG A 79 -4.50 12.44 0.95
CA ARG A 79 -5.68 13.09 1.57
C ARG A 79 -6.77 12.10 1.95
N TYR A 80 -6.95 11.05 1.15
CA TYR A 80 -7.87 9.98 1.52
C TYR A 80 -7.47 9.31 2.82
N LEU A 81 -6.18 9.00 2.98
CA LEU A 81 -5.67 8.41 4.23
C LEU A 81 -5.84 9.38 5.41
N GLU A 82 -5.55 10.65 5.25
CA GLU A 82 -5.75 11.66 6.29
C GLU A 82 -7.22 11.84 6.70
N SER A 83 -8.15 11.58 5.78
CA SER A 83 -9.59 11.68 6.06
C SER A 83 -10.13 10.55 6.95
N LYS A 84 -9.35 9.47 7.17
CA LYS A 84 -9.75 8.31 7.94
C LYS A 84 -9.41 8.49 9.42
N ASN A 85 -10.38 8.29 10.30
CA ASN A 85 -10.20 8.41 11.75
C ASN A 85 -9.26 7.35 12.34
N GLU A 86 -9.17 6.19 11.69
CA GLU A 86 -8.35 5.06 12.08
C GLU A 86 -6.87 5.24 11.67
N VAL A 87 -6.64 6.16 10.73
CA VAL A 87 -5.31 6.49 10.21
C VAL A 87 -4.80 7.71 10.96
N GLY A 88 -3.59 7.60 11.47
CA GLY A 88 -2.93 8.69 12.14
C GLY A 88 -2.04 9.47 11.18
N LYS A 89 -0.79 9.68 11.57
CA LYS A 89 0.14 10.48 10.80
C LYS A 89 0.40 9.88 9.41
N VAL A 90 0.02 10.59 8.36
CA VAL A 90 0.35 10.29 6.98
C VAL A 90 1.58 11.09 6.57
N GLN A 91 2.51 10.48 5.86
CA GLN A 91 3.73 11.10 5.37
C GLN A 91 4.01 10.64 3.93
N SER A 92 4.28 11.58 3.06
CA SER A 92 4.67 11.34 1.68
C SER A 92 5.41 12.57 1.15
N ILE A 93 5.76 12.57 -0.11
CA ILE A 93 6.31 13.74 -0.79
C ILE A 93 5.34 14.94 -0.72
N ILE A 94 4.02 14.70 -0.65
CA ILE A 94 3.01 15.75 -0.53
C ILE A 94 3.21 16.57 0.76
N SER A 95 3.58 15.92 1.87
CA SER A 95 3.87 16.62 3.12
C SER A 95 5.03 17.63 2.99
N LEU A 96 6.00 17.32 2.13
CA LEU A 96 7.13 18.23 1.85
C LEU A 96 6.70 19.34 0.89
N ILE A 97 5.89 19.02 -0.12
CA ILE A 97 5.33 20.00 -1.06
C ILE A 97 4.47 21.01 -0.30
N GLU A 98 3.57 20.57 0.56
CA GLU A 98 2.74 21.45 1.38
C GLU A 98 3.56 22.36 2.32
N LEU A 99 4.66 21.85 2.86
CA LEU A 99 5.59 22.67 3.64
C LEU A 99 6.30 23.70 2.76
N ALA A 100 6.72 23.33 1.55
CA ALA A 100 7.35 24.25 0.60
C ALA A 100 6.37 25.34 0.14
N ASP A 101 5.12 24.97 -0.15
CA ASP A 101 4.04 25.91 -0.49
C ASP A 101 3.78 26.92 0.64
N LEU A 102 3.81 26.45 1.90
CA LEU A 102 3.63 27.31 3.06
C LEU A 102 4.76 28.34 3.18
N ILE A 103 5.99 27.93 2.89
CA ILE A 103 7.17 28.81 2.92
C ILE A 103 7.12 29.81 1.76
N ASN A 104 6.81 29.34 0.57
CA ASN A 104 6.73 30.14 -0.66
C ASN A 104 5.48 31.05 -0.70
N LYS A 105 4.44 30.74 0.08
CA LYS A 105 3.12 31.42 0.11
C LYS A 105 2.31 31.30 -1.18
N VAL A 106 2.80 30.55 -2.14
CA VAL A 106 2.13 30.26 -3.43
C VAL A 106 2.37 28.79 -3.73
N PRO A 107 1.38 28.04 -4.20
CA PRO A 107 1.58 26.66 -4.64
C PRO A 107 2.66 26.56 -5.71
N LEU A 108 3.58 25.62 -5.53
CA LEU A 108 4.63 25.35 -6.49
C LEU A 108 4.08 24.54 -7.66
N ASN A 109 4.44 24.95 -8.87
CA ASN A 109 4.12 24.18 -10.06
C ASN A 109 5.14 23.02 -10.25
N THR A 110 4.86 22.12 -11.18
CA THR A 110 5.69 20.92 -11.42
C THR A 110 7.13 21.25 -11.84
N PHE A 111 7.30 22.32 -12.63
CA PHE A 111 8.62 22.80 -13.00
C PHE A 111 9.40 23.34 -11.79
N GLU A 112 8.76 24.14 -10.95
CA GLU A 112 9.37 24.65 -9.72
C GLU A 112 9.74 23.53 -8.75
N LEU A 113 8.95 22.45 -8.70
CA LEU A 113 9.28 21.26 -7.90
C LEU A 113 10.51 20.54 -8.45
N SER A 114 10.66 20.41 -9.76
CA SER A 114 11.86 19.84 -10.39
C SER A 114 13.09 20.67 -10.08
N VAL A 115 13.00 22.01 -10.25
CA VAL A 115 14.10 22.93 -9.90
C VAL A 115 14.44 22.82 -8.41
N LEU A 116 13.44 22.83 -7.53
CA LEU A 116 13.66 22.70 -6.09
C LEU A 116 14.35 21.37 -5.75
N TYR A 117 13.92 20.28 -6.38
CA TYR A 117 14.56 18.98 -6.21
C TYR A 117 16.05 19.02 -6.60
N ASN A 118 16.39 19.63 -7.73
CA ASN A 118 17.76 19.70 -8.21
C ASN A 118 18.65 20.59 -7.31
N GLU A 119 18.11 21.67 -6.76
CA GLU A 119 18.82 22.61 -5.91
C GLU A 119 19.04 22.08 -4.46
N ILE A 120 18.25 21.09 -4.01
CA ILE A 120 18.39 20.52 -2.66
C ILE A 120 19.71 19.73 -2.58
N PRO A 121 20.61 20.02 -1.62
CA PRO A 121 21.83 19.25 -1.42
C PRO A 121 21.54 17.78 -1.14
N GLU A 122 22.39 16.89 -1.66
CA GLU A 122 22.23 15.44 -1.61
C GLU A 122 22.01 14.89 -0.19
N THR A 123 22.66 15.49 0.79
CA THR A 123 22.51 15.12 2.22
C THR A 123 21.06 15.28 2.70
N TYR A 124 20.36 16.32 2.24
CA TYR A 124 18.96 16.54 2.61
C TYR A 124 18.02 15.69 1.78
N LYS A 125 18.35 15.37 0.52
CA LYS A 125 17.56 14.45 -0.31
C LYS A 125 17.48 13.08 0.34
N GLN A 126 18.60 12.57 0.90
CA GLN A 126 18.67 11.28 1.55
C GLN A 126 17.70 11.16 2.74
N ASP A 127 17.55 12.23 3.52
CA ASP A 127 16.73 12.21 4.73
C ASP A 127 15.27 12.58 4.46
N LEU A 128 15.01 13.49 3.51
CA LEU A 128 13.68 14.09 3.31
C LEU A 128 12.94 13.52 2.10
N ILE A 129 13.63 13.17 1.01
CA ILE A 129 12.99 12.82 -0.25
C ILE A 129 13.06 11.32 -0.53
N TYR A 130 14.24 10.72 -0.44
CA TYR A 130 14.44 9.29 -0.78
C TYR A 130 13.62 8.29 0.05
N PRO A 131 13.20 8.61 1.31
CA PRO A 131 12.25 7.75 2.00
C PRO A 131 10.87 7.66 1.32
N TYR A 132 10.51 8.64 0.49
CA TYR A 132 9.20 8.75 -0.15
C TYR A 132 9.22 8.65 -1.66
N LEU A 133 10.39 8.78 -2.29
CA LEU A 133 10.51 8.89 -3.73
C LEU A 133 11.74 8.16 -4.26
N VAL A 134 11.54 7.29 -5.25
CA VAL A 134 12.61 6.64 -6.01
C VAL A 134 12.38 6.98 -7.49
N ILE A 135 13.08 8.01 -7.96
CA ILE A 135 12.89 8.56 -9.31
C ILE A 135 13.26 7.55 -10.38
N ASP A 136 14.38 6.86 -10.24
CA ASP A 136 14.90 5.88 -11.21
C ASP A 136 13.93 4.70 -11.44
N GLU A 137 13.12 4.36 -10.44
CA GLU A 137 12.16 3.26 -10.52
C GLU A 137 10.72 3.77 -10.70
N ASN A 138 10.51 5.07 -10.92
CA ASN A 138 9.19 5.71 -11.01
C ASN A 138 8.26 5.37 -9.86
N MET A 139 8.79 5.27 -8.63
CA MET A 139 8.03 4.90 -7.46
C MET A 139 7.86 6.05 -6.47
N ALA A 140 6.65 6.14 -5.91
CA ALA A 140 6.36 7.00 -4.76
C ALA A 140 5.82 6.16 -3.60
N LYS A 141 6.23 6.51 -2.37
CA LYS A 141 5.81 5.84 -1.15
C LYS A 141 5.05 6.80 -0.26
N ILE A 142 3.90 6.33 0.22
CA ILE A 142 3.10 6.98 1.25
C ILE A 142 3.15 6.09 2.49
N THR A 143 3.59 6.64 3.61
CA THR A 143 3.63 5.94 4.91
C THR A 143 2.56 6.50 5.80
N ALA A 144 1.76 5.64 6.39
CA ALA A 144 0.73 6.00 7.36
C ALA A 144 0.87 5.15 8.63
N ARG A 145 0.33 5.62 9.73
CA ARG A 145 0.22 4.85 10.97
C ARG A 145 -1.24 4.53 11.23
N ILE A 146 -1.52 3.28 11.54
CA ILE A 146 -2.87 2.82 11.88
C ILE A 146 -2.98 2.64 13.38
N LYS A 147 -4.07 3.13 13.96
CA LYS A 147 -4.40 2.91 15.38
C LYS A 147 -4.66 1.45 15.62
N ASP A 148 -4.09 0.92 16.69
CA ASP A 148 -4.25 -0.48 17.07
C ASP A 148 -5.34 -0.61 18.15
N SER A 149 -6.58 -0.27 17.81
CA SER A 149 -7.74 -0.49 18.68
C SER A 149 -8.44 -1.80 18.35
N GLU A 150 -9.01 -2.45 19.38
CA GLU A 150 -9.71 -3.73 19.26
C GLU A 150 -10.95 -3.66 18.35
N ASP A 151 -11.52 -2.46 18.17
CA ASP A 151 -12.72 -2.23 17.36
C ASP A 151 -12.41 -2.11 15.85
N ILE A 152 -11.14 -2.01 15.46
CA ILE A 152 -10.74 -1.77 14.08
C ILE A 152 -10.54 -3.08 13.31
N ASN A 153 -11.37 -3.30 12.29
CA ASN A 153 -11.16 -4.40 11.36
C ASN A 153 -10.05 -4.04 10.33
N ARG A 154 -8.82 -4.46 10.62
CA ARG A 154 -7.63 -4.20 9.81
C ARG A 154 -7.79 -4.63 8.35
N LYS A 155 -8.46 -5.76 8.10
CA LYS A 155 -8.72 -6.27 6.76
C LYS A 155 -9.63 -5.35 5.95
N ASN A 156 -10.64 -4.78 6.58
CA ASN A 156 -11.54 -3.84 5.93
C ASN A 156 -10.79 -2.55 5.52
N ILE A 157 -9.95 -2.01 6.40
CA ILE A 157 -9.14 -0.82 6.08
C ILE A 157 -8.24 -1.07 4.87
N ILE A 158 -7.52 -2.21 4.84
CA ILE A 158 -6.66 -2.57 3.72
C ILE A 158 -7.47 -2.68 2.42
N ASN A 159 -8.65 -3.31 2.47
CA ASN A 159 -9.51 -3.48 1.31
C ASN A 159 -10.11 -2.13 0.86
N ASP A 160 -10.53 -1.27 1.79
CA ASP A 160 -11.05 0.07 1.48
C ASP A 160 -10.00 0.93 0.79
N ILE A 161 -8.75 0.88 1.27
CA ILE A 161 -7.63 1.59 0.64
C ILE A 161 -7.38 1.06 -0.78
N LYS A 162 -7.31 -0.26 -0.96
CA LYS A 162 -7.13 -0.86 -2.29
C LYS A 162 -8.26 -0.48 -3.25
N ASN A 163 -9.51 -0.59 -2.80
CA ASN A 163 -10.67 -0.22 -3.59
C ASN A 163 -10.66 1.27 -3.95
N PHE A 164 -10.23 2.13 -3.02
CA PHE A 164 -10.14 3.56 -3.27
C PHE A 164 -9.10 3.88 -4.34
N ILE A 165 -7.90 3.29 -4.25
CA ILE A 165 -6.84 3.47 -5.24
C ILE A 165 -7.30 2.98 -6.61
N GLU A 166 -7.91 1.79 -6.69
CA GLU A 166 -8.39 1.20 -7.94
C GLU A 166 -9.48 2.06 -8.60
N ASN A 167 -10.41 2.59 -7.81
CA ASN A 167 -11.49 3.44 -8.32
C ASN A 167 -11.03 4.83 -8.77
N ASN A 168 -9.89 5.31 -8.27
CA ASN A 168 -9.31 6.61 -8.63
C ASN A 168 -8.04 6.47 -9.48
N ARG A 169 -7.77 5.28 -10.01
CA ARG A 169 -6.61 5.00 -10.83
C ARG A 169 -6.63 5.87 -12.09
N ASN A 170 -5.57 6.61 -12.33
CA ASN A 170 -5.34 7.34 -13.57
C ASN A 170 -4.47 6.52 -14.55
N SER A 171 -4.31 7.01 -15.78
CA SER A 171 -3.51 6.34 -16.81
C SER A 171 -2.01 6.29 -16.49
N THR A 172 -1.54 7.15 -15.61
CA THR A 172 -0.13 7.26 -15.22
C THR A 172 0.28 6.21 -14.20
N LEU A 173 -0.69 5.67 -13.42
CA LEU A 173 -0.42 4.65 -12.40
C LEU A 173 -0.36 3.26 -13.04
N GLU A 174 0.84 2.66 -13.08
CA GLU A 174 1.06 1.30 -13.58
C GLU A 174 0.61 0.24 -12.57
N ASP A 175 1.15 0.31 -11.34
CA ASP A 175 0.87 -0.65 -10.28
C ASP A 175 0.84 0.05 -8.92
N TYR A 176 0.23 -0.61 -7.94
CA TYR A 176 0.29 -0.17 -6.55
C TYR A 176 0.42 -1.36 -5.60
N ARG A 177 1.10 -1.17 -4.49
CA ARG A 177 1.28 -2.18 -3.45
C ARG A 177 0.99 -1.59 -2.09
N VAL A 178 0.11 -2.27 -1.36
CA VAL A 178 -0.17 -1.95 0.03
C VAL A 178 0.62 -2.92 0.89
N ASN A 179 1.62 -2.43 1.58
CA ASN A 179 2.60 -3.18 2.36
C ASN A 179 2.64 -2.67 3.82
N GLY A 180 3.59 -3.17 4.58
CA GLY A 180 3.82 -2.76 5.96
C GLY A 180 3.45 -3.85 6.96
N LEU A 181 3.77 -3.58 8.23
CA LEU A 181 3.57 -4.53 9.31
C LEU A 181 2.11 -4.93 9.47
N LEU A 182 1.19 -3.99 9.24
CA LEU A 182 -0.25 -4.25 9.30
C LEU A 182 -0.67 -5.35 8.32
N VAL A 183 -0.24 -5.23 7.06
CA VAL A 183 -0.58 -6.20 6.00
C VAL A 183 0.09 -7.54 6.26
N LEU A 184 1.37 -7.52 6.65
CA LEU A 184 2.11 -8.73 6.98
C LEU A 184 1.44 -9.51 8.12
N TYR A 185 1.08 -8.80 9.20
CA TYR A 185 0.43 -9.41 10.35
C TYR A 185 -0.94 -9.99 9.99
N ASN A 186 -1.75 -9.26 9.23
CA ASN A 186 -3.06 -9.76 8.77
C ASN A 186 -2.91 -10.99 7.88
N ASN A 187 -1.99 -10.98 6.92
CA ASN A 187 -1.75 -12.13 6.03
C ASN A 187 -1.21 -13.34 6.80
N MET A 188 -0.37 -13.11 7.80
CA MET A 188 0.15 -14.16 8.67
C MET A 188 -0.99 -14.81 9.47
N LEU A 189 -1.87 -14.02 10.08
CA LEU A 189 -3.02 -14.54 10.81
C LEU A 189 -3.96 -15.31 9.89
N ASP A 190 -4.33 -14.78 8.74
CA ASP A 190 -5.19 -15.46 7.77
C ASP A 190 -4.57 -16.81 7.33
N SER A 191 -3.26 -16.85 7.07
CA SER A 191 -2.53 -18.07 6.69
C SER A 191 -2.50 -19.11 7.82
N LEU A 192 -2.30 -18.66 9.07
CA LEU A 192 -2.32 -19.54 10.24
C LEU A 192 -3.69 -20.16 10.44
N PHE A 193 -4.77 -19.37 10.39
CA PHE A 193 -6.13 -19.87 10.51
C PHE A 193 -6.46 -20.86 9.38
N GLU A 194 -6.13 -20.54 8.14
CA GLU A 194 -6.37 -21.43 7.00
C GLU A 194 -5.60 -22.74 7.16
N SER A 195 -4.35 -22.70 7.59
CA SER A 195 -3.52 -23.88 7.85
C SER A 195 -4.08 -24.74 8.97
N GLN A 196 -4.54 -24.12 10.06
CA GLN A 196 -5.18 -24.84 11.19
C GLN A 196 -6.47 -25.53 10.76
N ILE A 197 -7.34 -24.85 10.01
CA ILE A 197 -8.59 -25.44 9.51
C ILE A 197 -8.31 -26.60 8.57
N LYS A 198 -7.34 -26.46 7.65
CA LYS A 198 -6.93 -27.54 6.74
C LYS A 198 -6.37 -28.74 7.50
N SER A 199 -5.49 -28.50 8.46
CA SER A 199 -4.90 -29.53 9.31
C SER A 199 -5.96 -30.29 10.13
N LEU A 200 -6.88 -29.57 10.77
CA LEU A 200 -7.98 -30.16 11.52
C LEU A 200 -8.88 -31.01 10.61
N GLY A 201 -9.24 -30.48 9.45
CA GLY A 201 -10.03 -31.18 8.45
C GLY A 201 -9.36 -32.50 7.97
N PHE A 202 -8.04 -32.44 7.73
CA PHE A 202 -7.27 -33.62 7.34
C PHE A 202 -7.28 -34.70 8.44
N VAL A 203 -7.07 -34.30 9.68
CA VAL A 203 -7.12 -35.24 10.83
C VAL A 203 -8.51 -35.87 10.98
N VAL A 204 -9.58 -35.09 10.83
CA VAL A 204 -10.96 -35.62 10.88
C VAL A 204 -11.21 -36.65 9.78
N ILE A 205 -10.76 -36.37 8.56
CA ILE A 205 -10.86 -37.31 7.43
C ILE A 205 -10.09 -38.60 7.73
N LEU A 206 -8.90 -38.49 8.27
CA LEU A 206 -8.04 -39.65 8.60
C LEU A 206 -8.67 -40.53 9.67
N ILE A 207 -9.24 -39.93 10.72
CA ILE A 207 -10.00 -40.64 11.78
C ILE A 207 -11.26 -41.29 11.19
N PHE A 208 -11.96 -40.60 10.29
CA PHE A 208 -13.12 -41.20 9.60
C PHE A 208 -12.77 -42.43 8.80
N LEU A 209 -11.66 -42.39 8.03
CA LEU A 209 -11.17 -43.54 7.28
C LEU A 209 -10.78 -44.71 8.21
N MET A 210 -10.15 -44.42 9.35
CA MET A 210 -9.84 -45.42 10.35
C MET A 210 -11.11 -46.11 10.88
N PHE A 211 -12.15 -45.35 11.22
CA PHE A 211 -13.45 -45.91 11.66
C PHE A 211 -14.12 -46.71 10.54
N LEU A 212 -13.99 -46.24 9.28
CA LEU A 212 -14.57 -46.96 8.13
C LEU A 212 -13.93 -48.37 7.95
N ILE A 213 -12.62 -48.48 8.12
CA ILE A 213 -11.92 -49.75 8.09
C ILE A 213 -12.32 -50.61 9.28
N LEU A 214 -12.42 -50.03 10.47
CA LEU A 214 -12.75 -50.74 11.71
C LEU A 214 -14.18 -51.31 11.70
N PHE A 215 -15.17 -50.49 11.34
CA PHE A 215 -16.58 -50.85 11.40
C PHE A 215 -17.10 -51.44 10.08
N GLN A 216 -16.37 -51.33 9.00
CA GLN A 216 -16.79 -51.76 7.66
C GLN A 216 -18.21 -51.27 7.28
N SER A 217 -18.66 -50.20 7.87
CA SER A 217 -20.00 -49.62 7.71
C SER A 217 -19.94 -48.12 7.75
N ILE A 218 -20.32 -47.45 6.67
CA ILE A 218 -20.33 -45.99 6.59
C ILE A 218 -21.23 -45.35 7.66
N LYS A 219 -22.40 -45.96 7.93
CA LYS A 219 -23.35 -45.46 8.93
C LYS A 219 -22.75 -45.44 10.35
N LEU A 220 -22.05 -46.53 10.73
CA LEU A 220 -21.42 -46.60 12.05
C LEU A 220 -20.20 -45.67 12.13
N SER A 221 -19.44 -45.54 11.06
CA SER A 221 -18.30 -44.63 11.02
C SER A 221 -18.71 -43.16 11.16
N ILE A 222 -19.79 -42.74 10.51
CA ILE A 222 -20.35 -41.41 10.67
C ILE A 222 -20.83 -41.18 12.07
N LEU A 223 -21.58 -42.15 12.66
CA LEU A 223 -22.07 -42.06 14.01
C LEU A 223 -20.94 -41.93 15.04
N ALA A 224 -19.81 -42.62 14.81
CA ALA A 224 -18.66 -42.61 15.71
C ALA A 224 -17.85 -41.29 15.63
N ILE A 225 -17.83 -40.59 14.49
CA ILE A 225 -17.10 -39.34 14.35
C ILE A 225 -17.86 -38.10 14.85
N ILE A 226 -19.19 -38.16 14.91
CA ILE A 226 -20.04 -37.05 15.36
C ILE A 226 -19.61 -36.48 16.73
N PRO A 227 -19.37 -37.31 17.78
CA PRO A 227 -18.94 -36.79 19.08
C PRO A 227 -17.61 -36.02 19.02
N ASN A 228 -16.66 -36.47 18.19
CA ASN A 228 -15.37 -35.81 18.06
C ASN A 228 -15.49 -34.47 17.39
N ILE A 229 -16.29 -34.36 16.31
CA ILE A 229 -16.57 -33.08 15.64
C ILE A 229 -17.29 -32.14 16.60
N PHE A 230 -18.29 -32.65 17.34
CA PHE A 230 -19.03 -31.83 18.30
C PHE A 230 -18.12 -31.30 19.42
N ALA A 231 -17.26 -32.13 19.98
CA ALA A 231 -16.33 -31.73 21.03
C ALA A 231 -15.33 -30.67 20.51
N SER A 232 -14.77 -30.86 19.32
CA SER A 232 -13.84 -29.88 18.69
C SER A 232 -14.57 -28.55 18.41
N SER A 233 -15.76 -28.59 17.86
CA SER A 233 -16.54 -27.39 17.55
C SER A 233 -16.97 -26.66 18.85
N PHE A 234 -17.28 -27.39 19.90
CA PHE A 234 -17.66 -26.83 21.21
C PHE A 234 -16.48 -26.09 21.87
N ILE A 235 -15.28 -26.67 21.81
CA ILE A 235 -14.08 -26.03 22.36
C ILE A 235 -13.75 -24.74 21.56
N LEU A 236 -13.76 -24.80 20.22
CA LEU A 236 -13.53 -23.61 19.40
C LEU A 236 -14.61 -22.54 19.62
N GLY A 237 -15.86 -22.97 19.76
CA GLY A 237 -16.97 -22.08 20.03
C GLY A 237 -16.85 -21.37 21.40
N ILE A 238 -16.41 -22.05 22.43
CA ILE A 238 -16.18 -21.45 23.77
C ILE A 238 -15.05 -20.44 23.71
N ILE A 239 -13.93 -20.77 23.05
CA ILE A 239 -12.78 -19.86 22.89
C ILE A 239 -13.22 -18.58 22.16
N GLY A 240 -14.00 -18.72 21.07
CA GLY A 240 -14.54 -17.58 20.34
C GLY A 240 -15.56 -16.77 21.15
N PHE A 241 -16.42 -17.43 21.89
CA PHE A 241 -17.43 -16.75 22.73
C PHE A 241 -16.81 -15.99 23.92
N LEU A 242 -15.76 -16.52 24.51
CA LEU A 242 -15.04 -15.87 25.61
C LEU A 242 -14.06 -14.80 25.13
N SER A 243 -13.95 -14.59 23.80
CA SER A 243 -12.99 -13.65 23.19
C SER A 243 -11.56 -13.82 23.75
N ILE A 244 -11.16 -15.08 24.01
CA ILE A 244 -9.82 -15.38 24.49
C ILE A 244 -8.87 -15.15 23.32
N PRO A 245 -7.91 -14.19 23.43
CA PRO A 245 -6.92 -14.00 22.38
C PRO A 245 -6.11 -15.29 22.22
N LEU A 246 -6.06 -15.80 21.00
CA LEU A 246 -5.15 -16.88 20.65
C LEU A 246 -3.75 -16.26 20.55
N ASP A 247 -3.02 -16.22 21.66
CA ASP A 247 -1.60 -15.91 21.66
C ASP A 247 -0.84 -17.04 20.95
N ILE A 248 -0.18 -16.66 19.86
CA ILE A 248 0.71 -17.53 19.06
C ILE A 248 2.15 -17.15 19.34
#